data_62c2406f7f60fb455c735b76eb885513
#
_entry.id   62c2406f7f60fb455c735b76eb885513
#
_cell.length_a   1.000
_cell.length_b   1.000
_cell.length_c   1.000
_cell.angle_alpha   90.00
_cell.angle_beta   90.00
_cell.angle_gamma   90.00
#
_symmetry.space_group_name_H-M   'P 1'
#
loop_
_entity.id
_entity.type
_entity.pdbx_description
1 polymer ?
#
loop_
_entity_poly.entity_id
_entity_poly.type
_entity_poly.pdbx_seq_one_letter_code
_entity_poly.pdbx_strand_id
1 'polypeptide(L)'
;MLEAENATLITKLDSVSAELESTQKASVTLMNAMSLMDSINLSRQMLKVTLESSDQHADFLVQMTDLKAYVEQTGLQISKLEKTVKESRTAQSAYAQTIKTLKSDLESRKAEIASMETQLKSVEDNNQKLVVINKLQ
;
A
#
# COMPACT_ATOMS: atom_id res chain seq x y z
N MET A 1 43.21 10.91 -28.45
CA MET A 1 43.15 9.64 -27.75
C MET A 1 42.80 9.81 -26.28
N LEU A 2 43.55 10.61 -25.51
CA LEU A 2 43.18 10.93 -24.12
C LEU A 2 41.79 11.61 -24.01
N GLU A 3 41.46 12.47 -24.97
CA GLU A 3 40.16 13.17 -25.00
C GLU A 3 39.01 12.21 -25.23
N ALA A 4 39.19 11.22 -26.09
CA ALA A 4 38.16 10.19 -26.33
C ALA A 4 37.98 9.28 -25.12
N GLU A 5 39.08 8.92 -24.46
CA GLU A 5 39.06 8.13 -23.22
C GLU A 5 38.36 8.87 -22.09
N ASN A 6 38.67 10.17 -21.93
CA ASN A 6 38.02 11.03 -20.95
C ASN A 6 36.54 11.19 -21.21
N ALA A 7 36.12 11.37 -22.46
CA ALA A 7 34.71 11.45 -22.84
C ALA A 7 33.97 10.13 -22.51
N THR A 8 34.63 9.00 -22.77
CA THR A 8 34.04 7.67 -22.42
C THR A 8 33.88 7.51 -20.91
N LEU A 9 34.92 7.91 -20.14
CA LEU A 9 34.86 7.85 -18.68
C LEU A 9 33.80 8.74 -18.09
N ILE A 10 33.65 9.97 -18.61
CA ILE A 10 32.62 10.90 -18.19
C ILE A 10 31.22 10.31 -18.45
N THR A 11 31.00 9.73 -19.64
CA THR A 11 29.73 9.08 -19.99
C THR A 11 29.42 7.91 -19.05
N LYS A 12 30.42 7.08 -18.75
CA LYS A 12 30.26 5.97 -17.81
C LYS A 12 29.94 6.46 -16.40
N LEU A 13 30.61 7.52 -15.95
CA LEU A 13 30.38 8.10 -14.63
C LEU A 13 28.97 8.68 -14.53
N ASP A 14 28.51 9.39 -15.55
CA ASP A 14 27.14 9.92 -15.60
C ASP A 14 26.10 8.80 -15.57
N SER A 15 26.34 7.73 -16.31
CA SER A 15 25.44 6.56 -16.33
C SER A 15 25.37 5.89 -14.94
N VAL A 16 26.51 5.68 -14.29
CA VAL A 16 26.58 5.09 -12.96
C VAL A 16 25.90 5.99 -11.94
N SER A 17 26.12 7.30 -12.01
CA SER A 17 25.48 8.28 -11.12
C SER A 17 23.96 8.27 -11.28
N ALA A 18 23.46 8.20 -12.52
CA ALA A 18 22.03 8.13 -12.81
C ALA A 18 21.41 6.83 -12.26
N GLU A 19 22.09 5.70 -12.42
CA GLU A 19 21.63 4.41 -11.86
C GLU A 19 21.62 4.44 -10.33
N LEU A 20 22.66 5.01 -9.72
CA LEU A 20 22.72 5.14 -8.26
C LEU A 20 21.58 6.00 -7.73
N GLU A 21 21.31 7.13 -8.39
CA GLU A 21 20.20 8.00 -8.02
C GLU A 21 18.86 7.30 -8.12
N SER A 22 18.61 6.59 -9.22
CA SER A 22 17.37 5.81 -9.41
C SER A 22 17.24 4.71 -8.38
N THR A 23 18.33 4.03 -8.04
CA THR A 23 18.34 2.98 -7.02
C THR A 23 18.03 3.55 -5.64
N GLN A 24 18.60 4.72 -5.31
CA GLN A 24 18.33 5.39 -4.03
C GLN A 24 16.88 5.85 -3.94
N LYS A 25 16.33 6.43 -5.00
CA LYS A 25 14.92 6.81 -5.06
C LYS A 25 14.01 5.60 -4.88
N ALA A 26 14.35 4.50 -5.54
CA ALA A 26 13.60 3.24 -5.42
C ALA A 26 13.63 2.73 -3.98
N SER A 27 14.79 2.77 -3.32
CA SER A 27 14.94 2.35 -1.93
C SER A 27 14.06 3.17 -1.00
N VAL A 28 14.07 4.50 -1.13
CA VAL A 28 13.24 5.38 -0.28
C VAL A 28 11.75 5.12 -0.53
N THR A 29 11.34 5.00 -1.78
CA THR A 29 9.94 4.73 -2.14
C THR A 29 9.51 3.36 -1.61
N LEU A 30 10.38 2.36 -1.70
CA LEU A 30 10.13 1.03 -1.16
C LEU A 30 9.92 1.08 0.36
N MET A 31 10.78 1.79 1.08
CA MET A 31 10.65 1.95 2.53
C MET A 31 9.33 2.64 2.90
N ASN A 32 8.92 3.65 2.13
CA ASN A 32 7.64 4.32 2.33
C ASN A 32 6.46 3.36 2.09
N ALA A 33 6.52 2.55 1.03
CA ALA A 33 5.48 1.57 0.74
C ALA A 33 5.39 0.52 1.84
N MET A 34 6.52 0.03 2.34
CA MET A 34 6.56 -0.95 3.42
C MET A 34 6.01 -0.37 4.73
N SER A 35 6.35 0.87 5.04
CA SER A 35 5.82 1.57 6.23
C SER A 35 4.30 1.74 6.13
N LEU A 36 3.78 2.10 4.97
CA LEU A 36 2.34 2.18 4.73
C LEU A 36 1.66 0.82 4.84
N MET A 37 2.31 -0.25 4.37
CA MET A 37 1.79 -1.60 4.50
C MET A 37 1.71 -2.01 5.97
N ASP A 38 2.69 -1.64 6.80
CA ASP A 38 2.64 -1.87 8.24
C ASP A 38 1.46 -1.12 8.87
N SER A 39 1.21 0.11 8.44
CA SER A 39 0.06 0.89 8.89
C SER A 39 -1.27 0.22 8.48
N ILE A 40 -1.33 -0.33 7.28
CA ILE A 40 -2.50 -1.10 6.82
C ILE A 40 -2.73 -2.30 7.72
N ASN A 41 -1.67 -3.07 8.01
CA ASN A 41 -1.77 -4.27 8.85
C ASN A 41 -2.25 -3.93 10.27
N LEU A 42 -1.71 -2.87 10.85
CA LEU A 42 -2.11 -2.40 12.18
C LEU A 42 -3.57 -1.93 12.18
N SER A 43 -3.97 -1.10 11.23
CA SER A 43 -5.34 -0.60 11.10
C SER A 43 -6.34 -1.73 10.87
N ARG A 44 -5.95 -2.74 10.09
CA ARG A 44 -6.78 -3.93 9.85
C ARG A 44 -7.02 -4.71 11.15
N GLN A 45 -5.99 -4.88 11.97
CA GLN A 45 -6.12 -5.56 13.26
C GLN A 45 -7.04 -4.78 14.21
N MET A 46 -6.89 -3.46 14.25
CA MET A 46 -7.75 -2.59 15.05
C MET A 46 -9.21 -2.67 14.57
N LEU A 47 -9.42 -2.71 13.26
CA LEU A 47 -10.76 -2.85 12.68
C LEU A 47 -11.42 -4.18 13.06
N LYS A 48 -10.68 -5.28 13.06
CA LYS A 48 -11.21 -6.58 13.48
C LYS A 48 -11.70 -6.53 14.93
N VAL A 49 -10.92 -5.92 15.81
CA VAL A 49 -11.31 -5.77 17.23
C VAL A 49 -12.57 -4.91 17.34
N THR A 50 -12.63 -3.80 16.61
CA THR A 50 -13.79 -2.88 16.63
C THR A 50 -15.03 -3.57 16.05
N LEU A 51 -14.88 -4.37 15.01
CA LEU A 51 -15.99 -5.11 14.40
C LEU A 51 -16.61 -6.12 15.36
N GLU A 52 -15.78 -6.75 16.21
CA GLU A 52 -16.25 -7.70 17.22
C GLU A 52 -16.98 -7.00 18.38
N SER A 53 -16.76 -5.70 18.56
CA SER A 53 -17.37 -4.89 19.61
C SER A 53 -18.64 -4.23 19.06
N SER A 54 -19.81 -4.57 19.62
CA SER A 54 -21.09 -4.15 19.09
C SER A 54 -21.42 -2.66 19.25
N ASP A 55 -20.64 -1.91 20.05
CA ASP A 55 -21.00 -0.55 20.45
C ASP A 55 -20.20 0.55 19.73
N GLN A 56 -19.36 0.22 18.71
CA GLN A 56 -18.39 1.16 18.14
C GLN A 56 -18.48 1.29 16.62
N HIS A 57 -19.70 1.38 16.07
CA HIS A 57 -19.91 1.56 14.63
C HIS A 57 -19.28 2.84 14.07
N ALA A 58 -19.38 3.95 14.81
CA ALA A 58 -18.80 5.22 14.38
C ALA A 58 -17.28 5.13 14.28
N ASP A 59 -16.65 4.49 15.28
CA ASP A 59 -15.20 4.27 15.29
C ASP A 59 -14.77 3.37 14.14
N PHE A 60 -15.57 2.33 13.84
CA PHE A 60 -15.31 1.44 12.71
C PHE A 60 -15.29 2.21 11.39
N LEU A 61 -16.25 3.10 11.17
CA LEU A 61 -16.31 3.89 9.93
C LEU A 61 -15.11 4.82 9.77
N VAL A 62 -14.67 5.47 10.87
CA VAL A 62 -13.47 6.31 10.86
C VAL A 62 -12.23 5.48 10.56
N GLN A 63 -12.07 4.35 11.24
CA GLN A 63 -10.94 3.44 11.03
C GLN A 63 -10.93 2.89 9.60
N MET A 64 -12.09 2.56 9.04
CA MET A 64 -12.21 2.08 7.66
C MET A 64 -11.78 3.16 6.66
N THR A 65 -12.16 4.42 6.89
CA THR A 65 -11.77 5.56 6.05
C THR A 65 -10.25 5.72 6.08
N ASP A 66 -9.63 5.66 7.25
CA ASP A 66 -8.17 5.76 7.40
C ASP A 66 -7.47 4.60 6.69
N LEU A 67 -7.99 3.40 6.86
CA LEU A 67 -7.42 2.20 6.23
C LEU A 67 -7.47 2.29 4.70
N LYS A 68 -8.59 2.75 4.15
CA LYS A 68 -8.72 2.97 2.70
C LYS A 68 -7.74 4.01 2.20
N ALA A 69 -7.51 5.08 2.96
CA ALA A 69 -6.53 6.10 2.61
C ALA A 69 -5.11 5.52 2.58
N TYR A 70 -4.73 4.69 3.55
CA TYR A 70 -3.44 4.01 3.55
C TYR A 70 -3.28 3.08 2.36
N VAL A 71 -4.33 2.33 2.00
CA VAL A 71 -4.33 1.44 0.83
C VAL A 71 -4.10 2.23 -0.45
N GLU A 72 -4.80 3.35 -0.62
CA GLU A 72 -4.63 4.22 -1.79
C GLU A 72 -3.22 4.79 -1.87
N GLN A 73 -2.69 5.31 -0.77
CA GLN A 73 -1.32 5.83 -0.71
C GLN A 73 -0.29 4.75 -1.01
N THR A 74 -0.49 3.55 -0.48
CA THR A 74 0.39 2.41 -0.76
C THR A 74 0.40 2.07 -2.24
N GLY A 75 -0.76 2.04 -2.88
CA GLY A 75 -0.89 1.81 -4.31
C GLY A 75 -0.14 2.86 -5.13
N LEU A 76 -0.23 4.13 -4.74
CA LEU A 76 0.51 5.21 -5.39
C LEU A 76 2.02 5.07 -5.23
N GLN A 77 2.49 4.68 -4.03
CA GLN A 77 3.91 4.45 -3.78
C GLN A 77 4.44 3.27 -4.60
N ILE A 78 3.68 2.19 -4.69
CA ILE A 78 4.07 1.02 -5.50
C ILE A 78 4.15 1.42 -6.99
N SER A 79 3.19 2.17 -7.51
CA SER A 79 3.21 2.66 -8.89
C SER A 79 4.43 3.55 -9.16
N LYS A 80 4.74 4.44 -8.23
CA LYS A 80 5.94 5.29 -8.29
C LYS A 80 7.21 4.45 -8.28
N LEU A 81 7.25 3.43 -7.43
CA LEU A 81 8.38 2.50 -7.33
C LEU A 81 8.60 1.74 -8.64
N GLU A 82 7.53 1.22 -9.24
CA GLU A 82 7.61 0.52 -10.53
C GLU A 82 8.18 1.42 -11.62
N LYS A 83 7.73 2.67 -11.65
CA LYS A 83 8.19 3.65 -12.63
C LYS A 83 9.68 3.97 -12.43
N THR A 84 10.10 4.20 -11.19
CA THR A 84 11.49 4.51 -10.86
C THR A 84 12.40 3.34 -11.17
N VAL A 85 11.96 2.13 -10.87
CA VAL A 85 12.72 0.89 -11.09
C VAL A 85 12.98 0.63 -12.57
N LYS A 86 12.06 1.02 -13.45
CA LYS A 86 12.26 0.90 -14.91
C LYS A 86 13.42 1.73 -15.43
N GLU A 87 13.83 2.75 -14.71
CA GLU A 87 14.91 3.65 -15.11
C GLU A 87 16.31 3.05 -14.87
N SER A 88 16.42 1.97 -14.11
CA SER A 88 17.69 1.35 -13.75
C SER A 88 17.60 -0.16 -13.79
N ARG A 89 18.53 -0.82 -14.50
CA ARG A 89 18.62 -2.28 -14.52
C ARG A 89 18.94 -2.86 -13.15
N THR A 90 19.80 -2.17 -12.41
CA THR A 90 20.19 -2.57 -11.05
C THR A 90 18.98 -2.56 -10.14
N ALA A 91 18.18 -1.51 -10.17
CA ALA A 91 16.97 -1.39 -9.37
C ALA A 91 15.93 -2.43 -9.78
N GLN A 92 15.75 -2.69 -11.09
CA GLN A 92 14.85 -3.73 -11.57
C GLN A 92 15.23 -5.11 -11.02
N SER A 93 16.51 -5.45 -11.10
CA SER A 93 17.01 -6.73 -10.60
C SER A 93 16.85 -6.85 -9.09
N ALA A 94 17.14 -5.78 -8.35
CA ALA A 94 17.11 -5.78 -6.89
C ALA A 94 15.67 -5.81 -6.34
N TYR A 95 14.73 -5.12 -6.97
CA TYR A 95 13.41 -4.86 -6.37
C TYR A 95 12.22 -5.52 -7.08
N ALA A 96 12.43 -6.18 -8.24
CA ALA A 96 11.33 -6.77 -9.01
C ALA A 96 10.49 -7.74 -8.18
N GLN A 97 11.13 -8.63 -7.43
CA GLN A 97 10.44 -9.61 -6.59
C GLN A 97 9.72 -8.93 -5.42
N THR A 98 10.35 -7.96 -4.80
CA THR A 98 9.75 -7.21 -3.68
C THR A 98 8.51 -6.45 -4.13
N ILE A 99 8.56 -5.81 -5.29
CA ILE A 99 7.42 -5.11 -5.88
C ILE A 99 6.26 -6.08 -6.13
N LYS A 100 6.56 -7.24 -6.70
CA LYS A 100 5.57 -8.29 -6.96
C LYS A 100 4.89 -8.73 -5.66
N THR A 101 5.67 -8.95 -4.62
CA THR A 101 5.17 -9.34 -3.29
C THR A 101 4.29 -8.24 -2.70
N LEU A 102 4.72 -6.96 -2.76
CA LEU A 102 3.95 -5.83 -2.26
C LEU A 102 2.61 -5.69 -2.98
N LYS A 103 2.60 -5.84 -4.30
CA LYS A 103 1.36 -5.78 -5.10
C LYS A 103 0.40 -6.89 -4.70
N SER A 104 0.90 -8.09 -4.54
CA SER A 104 0.10 -9.24 -4.11
C SER A 104 -0.47 -9.03 -2.71
N ASP A 105 0.35 -8.56 -1.77
CA ASP A 105 -0.08 -8.26 -0.41
C ASP A 105 -1.14 -7.16 -0.39
N LEU A 106 -0.95 -6.10 -1.18
CA LEU A 106 -1.93 -5.02 -1.27
C LEU A 106 -3.28 -5.51 -1.80
N GLU A 107 -3.28 -6.37 -2.82
CA GLU A 107 -4.51 -6.95 -3.35
C GLU A 107 -5.21 -7.82 -2.31
N SER A 108 -4.46 -8.60 -1.53
CA SER A 108 -4.99 -9.38 -0.41
C SER A 108 -5.64 -8.47 0.64
N ARG A 109 -5.01 -7.36 0.97
CA ARG A 109 -5.55 -6.40 1.95
C ARG A 109 -6.81 -5.72 1.43
N LYS A 110 -6.85 -5.36 0.14
CA LYS A 110 -8.06 -4.81 -0.50
C LYS A 110 -9.23 -5.79 -0.40
N ALA A 111 -8.99 -7.06 -0.65
CA ALA A 111 -10.01 -8.10 -0.54
C ALA A 111 -10.53 -8.24 0.89
N GLU A 112 -9.64 -8.23 1.88
CA GLU A 112 -10.02 -8.28 3.30
C GLU A 112 -10.86 -7.06 3.71
N ILE A 113 -10.49 -5.86 3.25
CA ILE A 113 -11.23 -4.63 3.53
C ILE A 113 -12.62 -4.70 2.93
N ALA A 114 -12.75 -5.16 1.68
CA ALA A 114 -14.05 -5.34 1.03
C ALA A 114 -14.93 -6.33 1.81
N SER A 115 -14.34 -7.41 2.31
CA SER A 115 -15.03 -8.40 3.15
C SER A 115 -15.53 -7.77 4.46
N MET A 116 -14.70 -6.97 5.11
CA MET A 116 -15.08 -6.27 6.35
C MET A 116 -16.20 -5.26 6.12
N GLU A 117 -16.17 -4.53 5.00
CA GLU A 117 -17.27 -3.62 4.62
C GLU A 117 -18.59 -4.37 4.43
N THR A 118 -18.53 -5.51 3.78
CA THR A 118 -19.70 -6.36 3.58
C THR A 118 -20.25 -6.85 4.91
N GLN A 119 -19.38 -7.26 5.84
CA GLN A 119 -19.76 -7.68 7.18
C GLN A 119 -20.44 -6.54 7.96
N LEU A 120 -19.88 -5.34 7.88
CA LEU A 120 -20.46 -4.17 8.54
C LEU A 120 -21.87 -3.89 8.01
N LYS A 121 -22.02 -3.88 6.70
CA LYS A 121 -23.31 -3.66 6.06
C LYS A 121 -24.34 -4.70 6.49
N SER A 122 -23.95 -5.96 6.56
CA SER A 122 -24.80 -7.05 7.02
C SER A 122 -25.24 -6.85 8.48
N VAL A 123 -24.33 -6.43 9.36
CA VAL A 123 -24.62 -6.14 10.76
C VAL A 123 -25.59 -4.96 10.88
N GLU A 124 -25.40 -3.90 10.12
CA GLU A 124 -26.29 -2.74 10.11
C GLU A 124 -27.69 -3.11 9.63
N ASP A 125 -27.80 -3.88 8.55
CA ASP A 125 -29.07 -4.35 8.02
C ASP A 125 -29.83 -5.21 9.06
N ASN A 126 -29.12 -6.11 9.72
CA ASN A 126 -29.71 -6.94 10.79
C ASN A 126 -30.18 -6.09 11.97
N ASN A 127 -29.40 -5.08 12.37
CA ASN A 127 -29.81 -4.18 13.45
C ASN A 127 -31.06 -3.39 13.09
N GLN A 128 -31.18 -2.91 11.87
CA GLN A 128 -32.37 -2.21 11.39
C GLN A 128 -33.59 -3.11 11.43
N LYS A 129 -33.46 -4.36 11.01
CA LYS A 129 -34.54 -5.35 11.06
C LYS A 129 -34.99 -5.60 12.49
N LEU A 130 -34.06 -5.72 13.43
CA LEU A 130 -34.40 -5.93 14.85
C LEU A 130 -35.14 -4.73 15.44
N VAL A 131 -34.75 -3.51 15.08
CA VAL A 131 -35.44 -2.29 15.53
C VAL A 131 -36.87 -2.26 15.02
N VAL A 132 -37.09 -2.59 13.74
CA VAL A 132 -38.46 -2.66 13.17
C VAL A 132 -39.30 -3.69 13.88
N ILE A 133 -38.78 -4.89 14.13
CA ILE A 133 -39.49 -5.95 14.85
C ILE A 133 -39.86 -5.47 16.27
N ASN A 134 -38.95 -4.87 16.98
CA ASN A 134 -39.19 -4.35 18.32
C ASN A 134 -40.28 -3.26 18.37
N LYS A 135 -40.35 -2.42 17.34
CA LYS A 135 -41.41 -1.40 17.23
C LYS A 135 -42.79 -1.99 16.96
N LEU A 136 -42.84 -3.14 16.29
CA LEU A 136 -44.10 -3.82 15.98
C LEU A 136 -44.68 -4.61 17.17
N GLN A 137 -43.86 -4.92 18.13
CA GLN A 137 -44.26 -5.57 19.38
C GLN A 137 -44.67 -4.53 20.43
#